data_b66f3a264ef94aeb8bdc25a5c1bea506
#
_entry.id   b66f3a264ef94aeb8bdc25a5c1bea506
#
_cell.length_a   1.000
_cell.length_b   1.000
_cell.length_c   1.000
_cell.angle_alpha   90.00
_cell.angle_beta   90.00
_cell.angle_gamma   90.00
#
_symmetry.space_group_name_H-M   'P 1'
#
loop_
_entity.id
_entity.type
_entity.pdbx_description
1 polymer ?
#
loop_
_entity_poly.entity_id
_entity_poly.type
_entity_poly.pdbx_seq_one_letter_code
_entity_poly.pdbx_strand_id
1 'polypeptide(L)'
;MVENRPLALKRIIQACALAQKKGAKLVGLGGLTSSFSRGGLDLIDKVGINITTGHAYTSYNVTQNVFALVRYMNLDKKKIWIGVVGAAGSVGSTTAKLLAREGFANLLLIDLERRRHHFPELVEEIRKLNPQATVEISHQIGDIKKCDIIVAATNAPEALIRSENLKSGAIVIDDAQPSDVHPDALERKDVLVIEAGVTHTPNLNNNFNFGLKNRQDNFCCLVEVFILTANEWDKHYVINRATLELVDEIANLGKKLNFTIGSFQNFKESISNEKLSYVKNVIGENK
;
A
#
# COMPACT_ATOMS: atom_id res chain seq x y z
N MET A 1 -4.61 20.20 11.35
CA MET A 1 -3.68 19.21 11.92
C MET A 1 -2.40 19.08 11.11
N VAL A 2 -2.47 19.11 9.78
CA VAL A 2 -1.28 19.00 8.89
C VAL A 2 -0.28 20.13 9.15
N GLU A 3 -0.74 21.30 9.52
CA GLU A 3 0.10 22.48 9.78
C GLU A 3 0.74 22.51 11.17
N ASN A 4 0.30 21.67 12.11
CA ASN A 4 0.81 21.67 13.49
C ASN A 4 1.20 20.25 13.93
N ARG A 5 2.35 19.77 13.44
CA ARG A 5 2.89 18.46 13.79
C ARG A 5 3.09 18.25 15.31
N PRO A 6 3.59 19.22 16.11
CA PRO A 6 3.71 19.05 17.55
C PRO A 6 2.36 18.77 18.23
N LEU A 7 1.31 19.46 17.84
CA LEU A 7 -0.03 19.23 18.38
C LEU A 7 -0.56 17.86 17.97
N ALA A 8 -0.37 17.45 16.69
CA ALA A 8 -0.75 16.12 16.22
C ALA A 8 -0.05 15.03 17.03
N LEU A 9 1.26 15.13 17.23
CA LEU A 9 2.04 14.16 18.02
C LEU A 9 1.54 14.08 19.47
N LYS A 10 1.27 15.23 20.11
CA LYS A 10 0.70 15.27 21.46
C LYS A 10 -0.65 14.53 21.52
N ARG A 11 -1.52 14.71 20.51
CA ARG A 11 -2.83 14.02 20.44
C ARG A 11 -2.66 12.51 20.21
N ILE A 12 -1.71 12.08 19.40
CA ILE A 12 -1.39 10.67 19.19
C ILE A 12 -0.94 10.02 20.51
N ILE A 13 -0.03 10.66 21.26
CA ILE A 13 0.42 10.17 22.58
C ILE A 13 -0.76 10.04 23.55
N GLN A 14 -1.64 11.05 23.60
CA GLN A 14 -2.85 11.01 24.43
C GLN A 14 -3.80 9.87 24.03
N ALA A 15 -3.96 9.61 22.73
CA ALA A 15 -4.76 8.51 22.21
C ALA A 15 -4.17 7.14 22.60
N CYS A 16 -2.86 6.97 22.50
CA CYS A 16 -2.16 5.74 22.95
C CYS A 16 -2.36 5.51 24.44
N ALA A 17 -2.21 6.54 25.26
CA ALA A 17 -2.45 6.45 26.71
C ALA A 17 -3.91 6.09 27.04
N LEU A 18 -4.87 6.64 26.29
CA LEU A 18 -6.29 6.30 26.47
C LEU A 18 -6.57 4.85 26.06
N ALA A 19 -5.99 4.39 24.93
CA ALA A 19 -6.14 3.01 24.50
C ALA A 19 -5.58 2.04 25.56
N GLN A 20 -4.40 2.31 26.08
CA GLN A 20 -3.80 1.53 27.16
C GLN A 20 -4.70 1.49 28.42
N LYS A 21 -5.23 2.65 28.84
CA LYS A 21 -6.17 2.74 29.96
C LYS A 21 -7.44 1.90 29.75
N LYS A 22 -7.87 1.74 28.49
CA LYS A 22 -9.01 0.91 28.12
C LYS A 22 -8.67 -0.57 27.93
N GLY A 23 -7.45 -0.99 28.23
CA GLY A 23 -7.00 -2.39 28.16
C GLY A 23 -6.44 -2.84 26.83
N ALA A 24 -6.23 -1.92 25.87
CA ALA A 24 -5.54 -2.27 24.63
C ALA A 24 -4.09 -2.65 24.93
N LYS A 25 -3.56 -3.65 24.20
CA LYS A 25 -2.16 -4.11 24.29
C LYS A 25 -1.31 -3.60 23.16
N LEU A 26 -1.92 -3.25 22.02
CA LEU A 26 -1.27 -2.79 20.79
C LEU A 26 -2.11 -1.69 20.14
N VAL A 27 -1.44 -0.70 19.56
CA VAL A 27 -2.07 0.39 18.78
C VAL A 27 -1.50 0.41 17.36
N GLY A 28 -2.38 0.43 16.38
CA GLY A 28 -2.03 0.66 14.98
C GLY A 28 -1.97 2.16 14.65
N LEU A 29 -0.88 2.57 14.02
CA LEU A 29 -0.69 3.94 13.53
C LEU A 29 -1.18 4.05 12.08
N GLY A 30 -2.49 3.94 11.88
CA GLY A 30 -3.11 4.04 10.55
C GLY A 30 -3.12 5.44 9.98
N GLY A 31 -3.16 5.55 8.66
CA GLY A 31 -3.24 6.81 7.93
C GLY A 31 -2.13 7.79 8.30
N LEU A 32 -2.47 9.05 8.47
CA LEU A 32 -1.50 10.12 8.75
C LEU A 32 -0.80 10.01 10.13
N THR A 33 -1.30 9.19 11.07
CA THR A 33 -0.68 9.06 12.41
C THR A 33 0.72 8.46 12.33
N SER A 34 0.96 7.55 11.40
CA SER A 34 2.28 7.03 11.08
C SER A 34 3.21 8.14 10.58
N SER A 35 2.76 8.94 9.61
CA SER A 35 3.55 10.04 9.03
C SER A 35 3.88 11.12 10.07
N PHE A 36 2.94 11.51 10.92
CA PHE A 36 3.16 12.52 11.96
C PHE A 36 4.14 12.07 13.05
N SER A 37 4.23 10.77 13.31
CA SER A 37 5.10 10.18 14.31
C SER A 37 6.43 9.63 13.75
N ARG A 38 6.78 9.95 12.50
CA ARG A 38 7.93 9.38 11.79
C ARG A 38 7.93 7.85 11.83
N GLY A 39 6.78 7.26 11.45
CA GLY A 39 6.63 5.81 11.51
C GLY A 39 6.66 5.22 12.93
N GLY A 40 6.27 5.99 13.93
CA GLY A 40 6.27 5.57 15.33
C GLY A 40 7.56 5.88 16.11
N LEU A 41 8.66 6.30 15.44
CA LEU A 41 9.92 6.63 16.09
C LEU A 41 9.77 7.69 17.20
N ASP A 42 8.90 8.67 17.01
CA ASP A 42 8.65 9.73 18.00
C ASP A 42 7.80 9.26 19.19
N LEU A 43 7.31 8.02 19.17
CA LEU A 43 6.40 7.45 20.19
C LEU A 43 7.06 6.40 21.08
N ILE A 44 8.07 5.68 20.61
CA ILE A 44 8.65 4.49 21.26
C ILE A 44 8.89 4.74 22.75
N ASP A 45 9.56 5.85 23.10
CA ASP A 45 9.91 6.19 24.48
C ASP A 45 8.86 7.03 25.21
N LYS A 46 7.68 7.27 24.59
CA LYS A 46 6.66 8.19 25.12
C LYS A 46 5.32 7.51 25.40
N VAL A 47 5.17 6.27 24.97
CA VAL A 47 3.93 5.51 25.17
C VAL A 47 4.24 4.20 25.88
N GLY A 48 3.40 3.83 26.84
CA GLY A 48 3.52 2.56 27.58
C GLY A 48 2.77 1.41 26.93
N ILE A 49 2.48 1.50 25.63
CA ILE A 49 1.73 0.50 24.87
C ILE A 49 2.49 0.15 23.59
N ASN A 50 2.40 -1.09 23.14
CA ASN A 50 3.00 -1.52 21.89
C ASN A 50 2.34 -0.82 20.70
N ILE A 51 3.12 -0.54 19.67
CA ILE A 51 2.66 0.13 18.44
C ILE A 51 3.15 -0.60 17.20
N THR A 52 2.39 -0.45 16.12
CA THR A 52 2.79 -0.81 14.76
C THR A 52 2.26 0.20 13.76
N THR A 53 2.93 0.35 12.61
CA THR A 53 2.48 1.25 11.53
C THR A 53 1.47 0.61 10.58
N GLY A 54 1.35 -0.72 10.59
CA GLY A 54 0.52 -1.44 9.62
C GLY A 54 1.20 -1.67 8.26
N HIS A 55 2.41 -1.14 8.05
CA HIS A 55 3.03 -1.10 6.72
C HIS A 55 3.47 -2.48 6.19
N ALA A 56 3.73 -3.46 7.05
CA ALA A 56 4.13 -4.79 6.60
C ALA A 56 2.96 -5.51 5.93
N TYR A 57 1.81 -5.56 6.59
CA TYR A 57 0.64 -6.22 6.02
C TYR A 57 0.05 -5.43 4.85
N THR A 58 0.11 -4.10 4.88
CA THR A 58 -0.27 -3.25 3.75
C THR A 58 0.59 -3.55 2.52
N SER A 59 1.92 -3.58 2.65
CA SER A 59 2.82 -3.90 1.52
C SER A 59 2.57 -5.31 0.97
N TYR A 60 2.31 -6.28 1.84
CA TYR A 60 1.90 -7.63 1.42
C TYR A 60 0.61 -7.58 0.60
N ASN A 61 -0.45 -6.95 1.11
CA ASN A 61 -1.76 -6.89 0.44
C ASN A 61 -1.68 -6.17 -0.91
N VAL A 62 -1.00 -5.02 -0.98
CA VAL A 62 -0.77 -4.29 -2.24
C VAL A 62 -0.08 -5.20 -3.27
N THR A 63 0.95 -5.94 -2.86
CA THR A 63 1.66 -6.87 -3.74
C THR A 63 0.74 -8.02 -4.18
N GLN A 64 -0.13 -8.55 -3.30
CA GLN A 64 -1.11 -9.57 -3.67
C GLN A 64 -2.14 -9.06 -4.71
N ASN A 65 -2.54 -7.79 -4.64
CA ASN A 65 -3.38 -7.17 -5.67
C ASN A 65 -2.66 -7.13 -7.02
N VAL A 66 -1.37 -6.77 -7.05
CA VAL A 66 -0.56 -6.85 -8.29
C VAL A 66 -0.56 -8.26 -8.84
N PHE A 67 -0.30 -9.29 -8.02
CA PHE A 67 -0.26 -10.67 -8.47
C PHE A 67 -1.61 -11.16 -9.00
N ALA A 68 -2.70 -10.84 -8.32
CA ALA A 68 -4.05 -11.21 -8.73
C ALA A 68 -4.37 -10.63 -10.12
N LEU A 69 -4.03 -9.35 -10.34
CA LEU A 69 -4.28 -8.67 -11.62
C LEU A 69 -3.35 -9.14 -12.73
N VAL A 70 -2.07 -9.34 -12.45
CA VAL A 70 -1.12 -9.91 -13.43
C VAL A 70 -1.61 -11.26 -13.93
N ARG A 71 -2.09 -12.11 -13.02
CA ARG A 71 -2.67 -13.42 -13.35
C ARG A 71 -3.97 -13.27 -14.16
N TYR A 72 -4.90 -12.45 -13.70
CA TYR A 72 -6.19 -12.24 -14.37
C TYR A 72 -6.03 -11.69 -15.80
N MET A 73 -5.16 -10.69 -15.95
CA MET A 73 -4.89 -10.01 -17.24
C MET A 73 -3.93 -10.80 -18.14
N ASN A 74 -3.38 -11.93 -17.67
CA ASN A 74 -2.37 -12.73 -18.37
C ASN A 74 -1.16 -11.90 -18.81
N LEU A 75 -0.60 -11.12 -17.88
CA LEU A 75 0.57 -10.28 -18.11
C LEU A 75 1.87 -11.04 -17.83
N ASP A 76 2.90 -10.76 -18.63
CA ASP A 76 4.23 -11.31 -18.42
C ASP A 76 5.05 -10.37 -17.50
N LYS A 77 5.33 -10.81 -16.30
CA LYS A 77 6.08 -10.05 -15.28
C LYS A 77 7.50 -9.65 -15.72
N LYS A 78 8.03 -10.28 -16.76
CA LYS A 78 9.34 -9.94 -17.33
C LYS A 78 9.27 -8.82 -18.38
N LYS A 79 8.08 -8.55 -18.92
CA LYS A 79 7.90 -7.57 -20.00
C LYS A 79 7.22 -6.28 -19.52
N ILE A 80 6.29 -6.40 -18.57
CA ILE A 80 5.54 -5.24 -18.09
C ILE A 80 6.42 -4.30 -17.26
N TRP A 81 6.09 -3.02 -17.31
CA TRP A 81 6.62 -1.99 -16.42
C TRP A 81 5.69 -1.76 -15.24
N ILE A 82 6.25 -1.77 -14.04
CA ILE A 82 5.53 -1.36 -12.83
C ILE A 82 6.11 -0.06 -12.31
N GLY A 83 5.25 0.98 -12.25
CA GLY A 83 5.56 2.24 -11.60
C GLY A 83 5.20 2.17 -10.11
N VAL A 84 6.09 2.61 -9.24
CA VAL A 84 5.82 2.74 -7.80
C VAL A 84 5.91 4.22 -7.43
N VAL A 85 4.77 4.85 -7.22
CA VAL A 85 4.64 6.25 -6.80
C VAL A 85 4.65 6.30 -5.28
N GLY A 86 5.52 7.12 -4.71
CA GLY A 86 5.83 7.11 -3.29
C GLY A 86 6.90 6.06 -2.90
N ALA A 87 7.78 5.72 -3.86
CA ALA A 87 8.77 4.64 -3.72
C ALA A 87 9.80 4.86 -2.60
N ALA A 88 10.05 6.09 -2.16
CA ALA A 88 10.90 6.38 -1.01
C ALA A 88 10.17 6.23 0.34
N GLY A 89 8.84 5.98 0.33
CA GLY A 89 8.02 5.68 1.52
C GLY A 89 8.20 4.25 2.02
N SER A 90 7.65 3.94 3.20
CA SER A 90 7.75 2.59 3.78
C SER A 90 6.99 1.56 2.92
N VAL A 91 5.71 1.80 2.60
CA VAL A 91 4.92 0.89 1.78
C VAL A 91 5.49 0.78 0.37
N GLY A 92 5.78 1.93 -0.30
CA GLY A 92 6.31 1.93 -1.67
C GLY A 92 7.63 1.19 -1.81
N SER A 93 8.62 1.48 -0.94
CA SER A 93 9.93 0.81 -0.98
C SER A 93 9.83 -0.69 -0.69
N THR A 94 8.99 -1.08 0.26
CA THR A 94 8.79 -2.50 0.60
C THR A 94 8.07 -3.22 -0.54
N THR A 95 7.04 -2.62 -1.14
CA THR A 95 6.35 -3.17 -2.32
C THR A 95 7.31 -3.34 -3.50
N ALA A 96 8.16 -2.35 -3.80
CA ALA A 96 9.16 -2.45 -4.87
C ALA A 96 10.12 -3.63 -4.65
N LYS A 97 10.59 -3.83 -3.41
CA LYS A 97 11.44 -4.98 -3.04
C LYS A 97 10.69 -6.32 -3.18
N LEU A 98 9.44 -6.40 -2.74
CA LEU A 98 8.61 -7.59 -2.90
C LEU A 98 8.41 -7.94 -4.38
N LEU A 99 8.10 -6.97 -5.22
CA LEU A 99 7.96 -7.16 -6.66
C LEU A 99 9.27 -7.67 -7.31
N ALA A 100 10.40 -7.07 -6.95
CA ALA A 100 11.71 -7.53 -7.42
C ALA A 100 11.98 -8.98 -7.01
N ARG A 101 11.76 -9.34 -5.73
CA ARG A 101 11.92 -10.70 -5.20
C ARG A 101 11.09 -11.72 -5.98
N GLU A 102 9.90 -11.34 -6.40
CA GLU A 102 8.99 -12.19 -7.17
C GLU A 102 9.31 -12.21 -8.68
N GLY A 103 10.39 -11.56 -9.10
CA GLY A 103 10.92 -11.63 -10.46
C GLY A 103 10.27 -10.68 -11.46
N PHE A 104 9.64 -9.58 -11.01
CA PHE A 104 9.28 -8.49 -11.91
C PHE A 104 10.54 -7.79 -12.40
N ALA A 105 10.66 -7.67 -13.74
CA ALA A 105 11.92 -7.26 -14.35
C ALA A 105 12.06 -5.74 -14.52
N ASN A 106 10.98 -4.99 -14.67
CA ASN A 106 11.07 -3.56 -14.99
C ASN A 106 10.30 -2.74 -13.94
N LEU A 107 11.02 -1.93 -13.19
CA LEU A 107 10.49 -1.08 -12.14
C LEU A 107 10.82 0.38 -12.40
N LEU A 108 9.83 1.27 -12.30
CA LEU A 108 9.99 2.71 -12.29
C LEU A 108 9.68 3.23 -10.89
N LEU A 109 10.68 3.74 -10.20
CA LEU A 109 10.56 4.29 -8.86
C LEU A 109 10.34 5.79 -8.92
N ILE A 110 9.23 6.27 -8.37
CA ILE A 110 8.85 7.69 -8.43
C ILE A 110 8.64 8.23 -7.03
N ASP A 111 9.30 9.34 -6.73
CA ASP A 111 9.07 10.14 -5.53
C ASP A 111 9.59 11.57 -5.75
N LEU A 112 9.30 12.45 -4.80
CA LEU A 112 9.73 13.85 -4.83
C LEU A 112 11.27 13.95 -4.88
N GLU A 113 11.80 14.88 -5.65
CA GLU A 113 13.24 15.14 -5.79
C GLU A 113 13.96 15.28 -4.45
N ARG A 114 13.34 15.95 -3.46
CA ARG A 114 13.90 16.09 -2.11
C ARG A 114 14.13 14.77 -1.38
N ARG A 115 13.55 13.66 -1.86
CA ARG A 115 13.70 12.30 -1.30
C ARG A 115 14.67 11.43 -2.08
N ARG A 116 15.34 11.96 -3.09
CA ARG A 116 16.29 11.23 -3.96
C ARG A 116 17.36 10.44 -3.21
N HIS A 117 17.75 10.91 -2.02
CA HIS A 117 18.79 10.26 -1.21
C HIS A 117 18.41 8.86 -0.70
N HIS A 118 17.15 8.46 -0.80
CA HIS A 118 16.69 7.10 -0.45
C HIS A 118 16.86 6.08 -1.59
N PHE A 119 17.00 6.54 -2.84
CA PHE A 119 17.01 5.63 -3.97
C PHE A 119 18.28 4.79 -4.12
N PRO A 120 19.50 5.27 -3.84
CA PRO A 120 20.69 4.44 -4.01
C PRO A 120 20.62 3.15 -3.22
N GLU A 121 20.25 3.19 -1.95
CA GLU A 121 20.07 2.02 -1.09
C GLU A 121 18.94 1.11 -1.61
N LEU A 122 17.78 1.68 -1.94
CA LEU A 122 16.65 0.92 -2.45
C LEU A 122 16.97 0.19 -3.76
N VAL A 123 17.66 0.83 -4.68
CA VAL A 123 18.09 0.22 -5.96
C VAL A 123 19.07 -0.92 -5.70
N GLU A 124 20.00 -0.75 -4.76
CA GLU A 124 20.95 -1.80 -4.38
C GLU A 124 20.23 -3.02 -3.79
N GLU A 125 19.28 -2.80 -2.87
CA GLU A 125 18.45 -3.86 -2.29
C GLU A 125 17.63 -4.60 -3.37
N ILE A 126 17.00 -3.86 -4.30
CA ILE A 126 16.25 -4.44 -5.42
C ILE A 126 17.17 -5.32 -6.29
N ARG A 127 18.37 -4.84 -6.63
CA ARG A 127 19.33 -5.61 -7.43
C ARG A 127 19.87 -6.84 -6.73
N LYS A 128 20.00 -6.81 -5.40
CA LYS A 128 20.33 -8.01 -4.62
C LYS A 128 19.23 -9.07 -4.69
N LEU A 129 17.97 -8.65 -4.70
CA LEU A 129 16.81 -9.55 -4.78
C LEU A 129 16.57 -10.06 -6.21
N ASN A 130 16.81 -9.22 -7.21
CA ASN A 130 16.67 -9.54 -8.64
C ASN A 130 17.79 -8.87 -9.45
N PRO A 131 18.91 -9.57 -9.67
CA PRO A 131 20.04 -9.02 -10.43
C PRO A 131 19.73 -8.63 -11.89
N GLN A 132 18.63 -9.16 -12.44
CA GLN A 132 18.18 -8.87 -13.79
C GLN A 132 17.17 -7.72 -13.86
N ALA A 133 16.81 -7.11 -12.73
CA ALA A 133 15.84 -6.04 -12.72
C ALA A 133 16.40 -4.76 -13.35
N THR A 134 15.66 -4.21 -14.29
CA THR A 134 15.82 -2.85 -14.79
C THR A 134 15.09 -1.90 -13.83
N VAL A 135 15.83 -1.02 -13.19
CA VAL A 135 15.28 -0.05 -12.26
C VAL A 135 15.57 1.36 -12.77
N GLU A 136 14.50 2.09 -13.03
CA GLU A 136 14.56 3.51 -13.37
C GLU A 136 14.04 4.36 -12.23
N ILE A 137 14.54 5.58 -12.11
CA ILE A 137 14.12 6.55 -11.10
C ILE A 137 13.59 7.78 -11.83
N SER A 138 12.47 8.30 -11.35
CA SER A 138 11.94 9.57 -11.82
C SER A 138 11.38 10.42 -10.66
N HIS A 139 11.31 11.72 -10.91
CA HIS A 139 10.69 12.72 -10.04
C HIS A 139 9.49 13.39 -10.73
N GLN A 140 9.11 12.88 -11.91
CA GLN A 140 8.02 13.40 -12.72
C GLN A 140 6.87 12.39 -12.78
N ILE A 141 5.69 12.79 -12.32
CA ILE A 141 4.51 11.89 -12.32
C ILE A 141 4.12 11.46 -13.74
N GLY A 142 4.36 12.29 -14.76
CA GLY A 142 4.06 11.96 -16.16
C GLY A 142 4.80 10.73 -16.69
N ASP A 143 5.92 10.34 -16.08
CA ASP A 143 6.71 9.18 -16.52
C ASP A 143 6.03 7.83 -16.24
N ILE A 144 4.98 7.81 -15.39
CA ILE A 144 4.16 6.60 -15.20
C ILE A 144 3.43 6.19 -16.47
N LYS A 145 3.32 7.06 -17.46
CA LYS A 145 2.61 6.78 -18.72
C LYS A 145 3.13 5.55 -19.47
N LYS A 146 4.40 5.19 -19.28
CA LYS A 146 4.95 3.96 -19.87
C LYS A 146 4.57 2.68 -19.10
N CYS A 147 4.12 2.80 -17.84
CA CYS A 147 3.85 1.66 -16.97
C CYS A 147 2.54 0.97 -17.32
N ASP A 148 2.54 -0.35 -17.21
CA ASP A 148 1.36 -1.20 -17.36
C ASP A 148 0.55 -1.25 -16.05
N ILE A 149 1.28 -1.31 -14.93
CA ILE A 149 0.72 -1.27 -13.59
C ILE A 149 1.38 -0.13 -12.81
N ILE A 150 0.60 0.62 -12.08
CA ILE A 150 1.04 1.69 -11.21
C ILE A 150 0.58 1.37 -9.78
N VAL A 151 1.52 1.27 -8.86
CA VAL A 151 1.23 1.24 -7.42
C VAL A 151 1.40 2.66 -6.89
N ALA A 152 0.35 3.20 -6.28
CA ALA A 152 0.36 4.50 -5.64
C ALA A 152 0.30 4.33 -4.12
N ALA A 153 1.28 4.87 -3.40
CA ALA A 153 1.44 4.72 -1.96
C ALA A 153 2.04 6.01 -1.36
N THR A 154 1.42 7.16 -1.65
CA THR A 154 1.86 8.44 -1.10
C THR A 154 0.98 8.91 0.06
N ASN A 155 1.38 9.98 0.69
CA ASN A 155 0.58 10.73 1.65
C ASN A 155 0.35 12.17 1.15
N ALA A 156 0.29 12.35 -0.17
CA ALA A 156 0.01 13.64 -0.77
C ALA A 156 -1.41 14.12 -0.37
N PRO A 157 -1.58 15.41 -0.10
CA PRO A 157 -2.90 15.95 0.23
C PRO A 157 -3.83 16.05 -0.99
N GLU A 158 -3.26 16.00 -2.19
CA GLU A 158 -3.97 16.14 -3.45
C GLU A 158 -3.64 14.97 -4.38
N ALA A 159 -4.60 14.60 -5.22
CA ALA A 159 -4.44 13.54 -6.19
C ALA A 159 -3.37 13.88 -7.26
N LEU A 160 -2.44 12.98 -7.45
CA LEU A 160 -1.28 13.15 -8.31
C LEU A 160 -1.47 12.54 -9.71
N ILE A 161 -2.23 11.42 -9.79
CA ILE A 161 -2.37 10.60 -10.99
C ILE A 161 -3.62 11.03 -11.75
N ARG A 162 -3.43 11.70 -12.88
CA ARG A 162 -4.50 12.15 -13.75
C ARG A 162 -4.67 11.24 -14.96
N SER A 163 -5.80 11.37 -15.65
CA SER A 163 -6.13 10.64 -16.88
C SER A 163 -5.00 10.71 -17.94
N GLU A 164 -4.40 11.88 -18.12
CA GLU A 164 -3.32 12.12 -19.09
C GLU A 164 -2.00 11.39 -18.78
N ASN A 165 -1.79 11.02 -17.51
CA ASN A 165 -0.63 10.29 -17.05
C ASN A 165 -0.72 8.78 -17.34
N LEU A 166 -1.87 8.29 -17.81
CA LEU A 166 -2.14 6.87 -17.95
C LEU A 166 -2.27 6.49 -19.42
N LYS A 167 -1.55 5.46 -19.85
CA LYS A 167 -1.79 4.84 -21.16
C LYS A 167 -3.07 4.02 -21.18
N SER A 168 -3.57 3.72 -22.36
CA SER A 168 -4.70 2.79 -22.53
C SER A 168 -4.32 1.39 -22.01
N GLY A 169 -5.20 0.76 -21.27
CA GLY A 169 -4.94 -0.51 -20.60
C GLY A 169 -4.15 -0.41 -19.28
N ALA A 170 -3.80 0.79 -18.81
CA ALA A 170 -3.10 0.94 -17.53
C ALA A 170 -3.95 0.47 -16.35
N ILE A 171 -3.29 -0.09 -15.35
CA ILE A 171 -3.88 -0.53 -14.08
C ILE A 171 -3.27 0.28 -12.95
N VAL A 172 -4.08 0.96 -12.15
CA VAL A 172 -3.65 1.68 -10.96
C VAL A 172 -4.13 0.94 -9.72
N ILE A 173 -3.21 0.67 -8.81
CA ILE A 173 -3.42 0.06 -7.50
C ILE A 173 -3.11 1.14 -6.46
N ASP A 174 -4.15 1.77 -5.94
CA ASP A 174 -4.03 2.95 -5.08
C ASP A 174 -4.22 2.59 -3.61
N ASP A 175 -3.14 2.66 -2.84
CA ASP A 175 -3.11 2.46 -1.38
C ASP A 175 -3.14 3.79 -0.61
N ALA A 176 -3.14 4.92 -1.32
CA ALA A 176 -3.07 6.23 -0.68
C ALA A 176 -4.38 6.65 -0.02
N GLN A 177 -4.27 7.29 1.13
CA GLN A 177 -5.37 7.92 1.85
C GLN A 177 -4.98 9.36 2.26
N PRO A 178 -5.56 10.40 1.62
CA PRO A 178 -6.55 10.35 0.54
C PRO A 178 -6.01 9.76 -0.77
N SER A 179 -6.91 9.41 -1.70
CA SER A 179 -6.56 8.81 -2.99
C SER A 179 -5.53 9.64 -3.77
N ASP A 180 -4.51 8.97 -4.30
CA ASP A 180 -3.56 9.56 -5.25
C ASP A 180 -4.15 9.71 -6.67
N VAL A 181 -5.31 9.08 -6.96
CA VAL A 181 -5.94 9.07 -8.27
C VAL A 181 -6.99 10.19 -8.38
N HIS A 182 -6.81 11.06 -9.36
CA HIS A 182 -7.75 12.12 -9.65
C HIS A 182 -9.06 11.54 -10.25
N PRO A 183 -10.23 12.13 -9.96
CA PRO A 183 -11.52 11.65 -10.46
C PRO A 183 -11.61 11.47 -11.98
N ASP A 184 -10.89 12.27 -12.78
CA ASP A 184 -10.88 12.15 -14.25
C ASP A 184 -10.32 10.81 -14.75
N ALA A 185 -9.40 10.20 -13.99
CA ALA A 185 -8.89 8.87 -14.33
C ALA A 185 -9.94 7.76 -14.05
N LEU A 186 -10.82 7.96 -13.06
CA LEU A 186 -11.91 7.03 -12.77
C LEU A 186 -12.99 7.01 -13.88
N GLU A 187 -13.12 8.09 -14.66
CA GLU A 187 -14.08 8.19 -15.77
C GLU A 187 -13.62 7.38 -17.00
N ARG A 188 -12.36 6.99 -17.07
CA ARG A 188 -11.81 6.23 -18.20
C ARG A 188 -12.28 4.78 -18.20
N LYS A 189 -12.88 4.36 -19.33
CA LYS A 189 -13.31 2.96 -19.50
C LYS A 189 -12.14 2.01 -19.74
N ASP A 190 -11.10 2.48 -20.39
CA ASP A 190 -9.92 1.72 -20.81
C ASP A 190 -8.81 1.63 -19.75
N VAL A 191 -9.02 2.18 -18.57
CA VAL A 191 -8.10 2.12 -17.43
C VAL A 191 -8.80 1.43 -16.26
N LEU A 192 -8.06 0.61 -15.51
CA LEU A 192 -8.53 0.01 -14.27
C LEU A 192 -7.92 0.72 -13.08
N VAL A 193 -8.74 1.23 -12.18
CA VAL A 193 -8.29 1.78 -10.88
C VAL A 193 -8.91 0.95 -9.78
N ILE A 194 -8.07 0.45 -8.87
CA ILE A 194 -8.48 -0.28 -7.66
C ILE A 194 -7.94 0.41 -6.42
N GLU A 195 -8.78 0.50 -5.40
CA GLU A 195 -8.39 0.82 -4.03
C GLU A 195 -7.72 -0.41 -3.42
N ALA A 196 -6.44 -0.29 -3.08
CA ALA A 196 -5.68 -1.30 -2.38
C ALA A 196 -5.71 -1.07 -0.86
N GLY A 197 -4.91 -1.85 -0.13
CA GLY A 197 -4.87 -1.72 1.33
C GLY A 197 -6.14 -2.20 2.03
N VAL A 198 -6.98 -2.98 1.34
CA VAL A 198 -8.21 -3.57 1.85
C VAL A 198 -8.08 -5.09 1.91
N THR A 199 -8.39 -5.65 3.06
CA THR A 199 -8.33 -7.10 3.34
C THR A 199 -9.72 -7.62 3.65
N HIS A 200 -10.08 -8.74 3.04
CA HIS A 200 -11.24 -9.52 3.46
C HIS A 200 -10.88 -10.34 4.70
N THR A 201 -11.64 -10.15 5.77
CA THR A 201 -11.42 -10.74 7.09
C THR A 201 -12.65 -11.55 7.50
N PRO A 202 -12.81 -12.78 7.01
CA PRO A 202 -13.97 -13.61 7.33
C PRO A 202 -14.05 -13.83 8.83
N ASN A 203 -15.28 -13.78 9.36
CA ASN A 203 -15.57 -13.99 10.77
C ASN A 203 -15.05 -12.91 11.75
N LEU A 204 -14.41 -11.85 11.24
CA LEU A 204 -14.10 -10.70 12.07
C LEU A 204 -15.31 -9.77 12.15
N ASN A 205 -15.83 -9.58 13.35
CA ASN A 205 -16.96 -8.71 13.59
C ASN A 205 -16.46 -7.42 14.26
N ASN A 206 -16.34 -6.35 13.49
CA ASN A 206 -16.08 -5.03 14.04
C ASN A 206 -17.37 -4.21 14.08
N ASN A 207 -17.56 -3.43 15.14
CA ASN A 207 -18.75 -2.59 15.32
C ASN A 207 -18.61 -1.20 14.69
N PHE A 208 -17.54 -0.96 13.93
CA PHE A 208 -17.26 0.32 13.31
C PHE A 208 -17.38 0.21 11.78
N ASN A 209 -18.12 1.14 11.18
CA ASN A 209 -18.23 1.23 9.72
C ASN A 209 -17.13 2.16 9.19
N PHE A 210 -16.14 1.57 8.49
CA PHE A 210 -15.05 2.31 7.84
C PHE A 210 -15.44 2.87 6.46
N GLY A 211 -16.69 2.71 6.02
CA GLY A 211 -17.14 3.13 4.69
C GLY A 211 -16.78 2.15 3.57
N LEU A 212 -16.20 0.99 3.89
CA LEU A 212 -15.90 -0.05 2.91
C LEU A 212 -17.18 -0.72 2.39
N LYS A 213 -17.15 -1.20 1.15
CA LYS A 213 -18.33 -1.78 0.47
C LYS A 213 -18.81 -3.07 1.11
N ASN A 214 -17.88 -3.89 1.61
CA ASN A 214 -18.18 -5.13 2.30
C ASN A 214 -17.88 -4.96 3.80
N ARG A 215 -18.81 -5.36 4.66
CA ARG A 215 -18.65 -5.28 6.12
C ARG A 215 -17.54 -6.18 6.69
N GLN A 216 -17.15 -7.22 5.95
CA GLN A 216 -16.05 -8.10 6.32
C GLN A 216 -14.70 -7.60 5.79
N ASP A 217 -14.67 -6.47 5.10
CA ASP A 217 -13.44 -5.87 4.63
C ASP A 217 -12.93 -4.83 5.64
N ASN A 218 -11.62 -4.80 5.80
CA ASN A 218 -10.96 -3.90 6.73
C ASN A 218 -9.67 -3.34 6.10
N PHE A 219 -9.27 -2.14 6.51
CA PHE A 219 -8.00 -1.56 6.09
C PHE A 219 -6.82 -2.37 6.63
N CYS A 220 -5.83 -2.62 5.78
CA CYS A 220 -4.67 -3.45 6.09
C CYS A 220 -3.88 -3.00 7.32
N CYS A 221 -3.74 -1.68 7.53
CA CYS A 221 -3.07 -1.16 8.72
C CYS A 221 -3.78 -1.54 10.04
N LEU A 222 -5.11 -1.67 10.01
CA LEU A 222 -5.88 -2.17 11.14
C LEU A 222 -5.81 -3.71 11.22
N VAL A 223 -5.85 -4.39 10.08
CA VAL A 223 -5.75 -5.86 10.01
C VAL A 223 -4.43 -6.35 10.58
N GLU A 224 -3.32 -5.65 10.39
CA GLU A 224 -2.05 -5.97 11.03
C GLU A 224 -2.19 -6.03 12.56
N VAL A 225 -2.92 -5.09 13.17
CA VAL A 225 -3.20 -5.10 14.62
C VAL A 225 -4.03 -6.32 15.02
N PHE A 226 -5.04 -6.68 14.22
CA PHE A 226 -5.87 -7.87 14.50
C PHE A 226 -5.04 -9.15 14.45
N ILE A 227 -4.19 -9.30 13.42
CA ILE A 227 -3.30 -10.47 13.28
C ILE A 227 -2.36 -10.57 14.48
N LEU A 228 -1.69 -9.47 14.83
CA LEU A 228 -0.76 -9.43 15.95
C LEU A 228 -1.44 -9.74 17.29
N THR A 229 -2.63 -9.16 17.52
CA THR A 229 -3.39 -9.38 18.73
C THR A 229 -3.89 -10.83 18.85
N ALA A 230 -4.37 -11.41 17.75
CA ALA A 230 -4.81 -12.81 17.70
C ALA A 230 -3.66 -13.80 17.94
N ASN A 231 -2.41 -13.40 17.75
CA ASN A 231 -1.21 -14.18 18.01
C ASN A 231 -0.47 -13.72 19.29
N GLU A 232 -1.14 -13.01 20.18
CA GLU A 232 -0.63 -12.57 21.50
C GLU A 232 0.71 -11.82 21.44
N TRP A 233 0.91 -11.02 20.38
CA TRP A 233 2.12 -10.26 20.17
C TRP A 233 2.31 -9.20 21.26
N ASP A 234 3.47 -9.16 21.92
CA ASP A 234 3.71 -8.40 23.15
C ASP A 234 4.79 -7.32 23.02
N LYS A 235 5.24 -7.01 21.80
CA LYS A 235 6.26 -5.98 21.51
C LYS A 235 5.82 -5.07 20.36
N HIS A 236 6.56 -3.98 20.13
CA HIS A 236 6.40 -3.20 18.90
C HIS A 236 6.60 -4.10 17.67
N TYR A 237 5.91 -3.80 16.58
CA TYR A 237 6.07 -4.58 15.36
C TYR A 237 6.77 -3.76 14.28
N VAL A 238 6.05 -3.09 13.39
CA VAL A 238 6.67 -2.25 12.38
C VAL A 238 6.89 -0.84 12.92
N ILE A 239 8.14 -0.45 13.05
CA ILE A 239 8.55 0.92 13.38
C ILE A 239 9.36 1.48 12.22
N ASN A 240 9.03 2.68 11.77
CA ASN A 240 9.61 3.39 10.64
C ASN A 240 9.37 2.70 9.30
N ARG A 241 10.05 1.59 9.00
CA ARG A 241 9.96 0.86 7.74
C ARG A 241 9.70 -0.62 7.98
N ALA A 242 8.87 -1.23 7.14
CA ALA A 242 8.71 -2.67 7.12
C ALA A 242 9.93 -3.33 6.45
N THR A 243 10.40 -4.44 7.02
CA THR A 243 11.37 -5.32 6.37
C THR A 243 10.67 -6.48 5.68
N LEU A 244 11.36 -7.17 4.77
CA LEU A 244 10.77 -8.33 4.08
C LEU A 244 10.44 -9.47 5.05
N GLU A 245 11.25 -9.64 6.09
CA GLU A 245 11.04 -10.66 7.12
C GLU A 245 9.75 -10.39 7.90
N LEU A 246 9.51 -9.13 8.31
CA LEU A 246 8.27 -8.73 8.98
C LEU A 246 7.06 -8.91 8.06
N VAL A 247 7.21 -8.64 6.75
CA VAL A 247 6.15 -8.88 5.78
C VAL A 247 5.84 -10.37 5.67
N ASP A 248 6.84 -11.22 5.55
CA ASP A 248 6.66 -12.67 5.44
C ASP A 248 6.02 -13.26 6.72
N GLU A 249 6.47 -12.80 7.89
CA GLU A 249 5.91 -13.19 9.18
C GLU A 249 4.42 -12.85 9.28
N ILE A 250 4.05 -11.58 9.09
CA ILE A 250 2.66 -11.15 9.23
C ILE A 250 1.75 -11.77 8.15
N ALA A 251 2.26 -11.96 6.93
CA ALA A 251 1.54 -12.63 5.86
C ALA A 251 1.20 -14.09 6.21
N ASN A 252 2.15 -14.81 6.81
CA ASN A 252 1.95 -16.18 7.24
C ASN A 252 0.93 -16.27 8.40
N LEU A 253 0.98 -15.33 9.35
CA LEU A 253 -0.01 -15.25 10.42
C LEU A 253 -1.40 -14.90 9.90
N GLY A 254 -1.51 -13.96 8.96
CA GLY A 254 -2.78 -13.59 8.32
C GLY A 254 -3.41 -14.74 7.52
N LYS A 255 -2.60 -15.53 6.80
CA LYS A 255 -3.07 -16.72 6.08
C LYS A 255 -3.70 -17.77 7.01
N LYS A 256 -3.14 -17.96 8.21
CA LYS A 256 -3.72 -18.88 9.22
C LYS A 256 -5.11 -18.44 9.69
N LEU A 257 -5.42 -17.14 9.58
CA LEU A 257 -6.73 -16.57 9.90
C LEU A 257 -7.67 -16.55 8.68
N ASN A 258 -7.26 -17.11 7.53
CA ASN A 258 -7.95 -17.07 6.24
C ASN A 258 -8.20 -15.66 5.71
N PHE A 259 -7.35 -14.71 6.05
CA PHE A 259 -7.41 -13.36 5.51
C PHE A 259 -6.88 -13.31 4.08
N THR A 260 -7.63 -12.64 3.20
CA THR A 260 -7.32 -12.51 1.77
C THR A 260 -7.41 -11.05 1.32
N ILE A 261 -7.00 -10.76 0.09
CA ILE A 261 -7.29 -9.44 -0.51
C ILE A 261 -8.80 -9.21 -0.54
N GLY A 262 -9.22 -7.97 -0.33
CA GLY A 262 -10.61 -7.55 -0.48
C GLY A 262 -11.11 -7.68 -1.91
N SER A 263 -12.41 -7.57 -2.10
CA SER A 263 -13.00 -7.49 -3.44
C SER A 263 -12.48 -6.26 -4.18
N PHE A 264 -12.24 -6.37 -5.48
CA PHE A 264 -11.80 -5.22 -6.27
C PHE A 264 -12.87 -4.13 -6.27
N GLN A 265 -12.49 -2.98 -5.78
CA GLN A 265 -13.30 -1.78 -5.71
C GLN A 265 -12.44 -0.55 -5.99
N ASN A 266 -13.06 0.55 -6.29
CA ASN A 266 -12.42 1.87 -6.25
C ASN A 266 -13.19 2.76 -5.27
N PHE A 267 -12.77 3.99 -5.12
CA PHE A 267 -13.38 4.96 -4.18
C PHE A 267 -14.85 5.30 -4.50
N LYS A 268 -15.34 4.97 -5.73
CA LYS A 268 -16.72 5.16 -6.14
C LYS A 268 -17.56 3.89 -6.04
N GLU A 269 -17.05 2.76 -6.56
CA GLU A 269 -17.85 1.57 -6.82
C GLU A 269 -17.04 0.27 -6.72
N SER A 270 -17.75 -0.86 -6.63
CA SER A 270 -17.17 -2.18 -6.84
C SER A 270 -16.83 -2.38 -8.31
N ILE A 271 -15.69 -3.01 -8.60
CA ILE A 271 -15.27 -3.28 -9.97
C ILE A 271 -16.02 -4.49 -10.51
N SER A 272 -16.76 -4.28 -11.60
CA SER A 272 -17.52 -5.35 -12.23
C SER A 272 -16.64 -6.28 -13.09
N ASN A 273 -17.13 -7.51 -13.33
CA ASN A 273 -16.45 -8.45 -14.22
C ASN A 273 -16.40 -7.93 -15.66
N GLU A 274 -17.41 -7.15 -16.10
CA GLU A 274 -17.44 -6.50 -17.42
C GLU A 274 -16.29 -5.50 -17.54
N LYS A 275 -16.06 -4.68 -16.52
CA LYS A 275 -14.95 -3.72 -16.48
C LYS A 275 -13.60 -4.44 -16.55
N LEU A 276 -13.42 -5.50 -15.75
CA LEU A 276 -12.18 -6.30 -15.76
C LEU A 276 -11.94 -6.93 -17.14
N SER A 277 -12.98 -7.51 -17.75
CA SER A 277 -12.90 -8.12 -19.07
C SER A 277 -12.63 -7.10 -20.18
N TYR A 278 -13.26 -5.93 -20.10
CA TYR A 278 -13.05 -4.85 -21.06
C TYR A 278 -11.56 -4.38 -21.04
N VAL A 279 -11.03 -4.07 -19.86
CA VAL A 279 -9.61 -3.64 -19.73
C VAL A 279 -8.66 -4.74 -20.20
N LYS A 280 -8.97 -6.00 -19.91
CA LYS A 280 -8.18 -7.15 -20.39
C LYS A 280 -8.12 -7.20 -21.93
N ASN A 281 -9.23 -6.96 -22.61
CA ASN A 281 -9.28 -6.91 -24.08
C ASN A 281 -8.44 -5.74 -24.61
N VAL A 282 -8.57 -4.55 -24.02
CA VAL A 282 -7.75 -3.38 -24.38
C VAL A 282 -6.25 -3.68 -24.25
N ILE A 283 -5.83 -4.36 -23.18
CA ILE A 283 -4.43 -4.79 -23.00
C ILE A 283 -4.02 -5.78 -24.09
N GLY A 284 -4.92 -6.69 -24.50
CA GLY A 284 -4.67 -7.67 -25.55
C GLY A 284 -4.48 -7.04 -26.94
N GLU A 285 -5.23 -5.99 -27.24
CA GLU A 285 -5.14 -5.23 -28.50
C GLU A 285 -3.88 -4.37 -28.61
N ASN A 286 -3.28 -4.00 -27.48
CA ASN A 286 -2.06 -3.16 -27.43
C ASN A 286 -0.76 -3.99 -27.43
N LYS A 287 -0.83 -5.32 -27.48
CA LYS A 287 0.30 -6.25 -27.57
C LYS A 287 0.62 -6.60 -29.00
#